data_ae3d06a24fbfc340ae88e0d8cce8fda9
#
_entry.id   ae3d06a24fbfc340ae88e0d8cce8fda9
#
_cell.length_a   1.000
_cell.length_b   1.000
_cell.length_c   1.000
_cell.angle_alpha   90.00
_cell.angle_beta   90.00
_cell.angle_gamma   90.00
#
_symmetry.space_group_name_H-M   'P 1'
#
loop_
_entity.id
_entity.type
_entity.pdbx_description
1 polymer ?
#
loop_
_entity_poly.entity_id
_entity_poly.type
_entity_poly.pdbx_seq_one_letter_code
_entity_poly.pdbx_strand_id
1 'polypeptide(L)'
;MSAPTAAGTITETAMAFFEACETGKGWEGCSAYCHPDAGFSSQAEPLAEIGTLEGYADWMKGLLVIVPDGSYVVKSFATDAERGSVCAYGVFSGTHTGEGGPPPTGRHVSSDYVYVMEFADGRIRH
;
A
#
# COMPACT_ATOMS: atom_id res chain seq x y z
N MET A 1 -0.32 -26.32 19.84
CA MET A 1 -0.69 -25.03 19.22
C MET A 1 -1.04 -25.28 17.76
N SER A 2 -2.20 -24.87 17.34
CA SER A 2 -2.57 -25.00 15.94
C SER A 2 -1.88 -23.92 15.10
N ALA A 3 -1.45 -24.27 13.90
CA ALA A 3 -0.94 -23.29 12.96
C ALA A 3 -2.07 -22.31 12.57
N PRO A 4 -1.75 -21.03 12.33
CA PRO A 4 -2.75 -20.12 11.80
C PRO A 4 -3.28 -20.62 10.47
N THR A 5 -4.54 -20.35 10.18
CA THR A 5 -5.10 -20.65 8.87
C THR A 5 -4.42 -19.77 7.81
N ALA A 6 -4.41 -20.21 6.56
CA ALA A 6 -3.85 -19.40 5.48
C ALA A 6 -4.52 -18.01 5.43
N ALA A 7 -5.83 -17.96 5.64
CA ALA A 7 -6.58 -16.70 5.69
C ALA A 7 -6.08 -15.77 6.79
N GLY A 8 -5.88 -16.28 8.02
CA GLY A 8 -5.37 -15.49 9.13
C GLY A 8 -3.97 -14.97 8.87
N THR A 9 -3.09 -15.84 8.35
CA THR A 9 -1.70 -15.48 8.07
C THR A 9 -1.60 -14.38 7.01
N ILE A 10 -2.26 -14.53 5.87
CA ILE A 10 -2.19 -13.53 4.82
C ILE A 10 -2.90 -12.24 5.20
N THR A 11 -3.96 -12.32 5.97
CA THR A 11 -4.66 -11.14 6.48
C THR A 11 -3.74 -10.29 7.35
N GLU A 12 -3.05 -10.92 8.30
CA GLU A 12 -2.12 -10.22 9.17
C GLU A 12 -0.95 -9.59 8.39
N THR A 13 -0.39 -10.33 7.45
CA THR A 13 0.70 -9.84 6.59
C THR A 13 0.22 -8.67 5.73
N ALA A 14 -0.98 -8.78 5.16
CA ALA A 14 -1.55 -7.71 4.35
C ALA A 14 -1.79 -6.44 5.16
N MET A 15 -2.30 -6.56 6.39
CA MET A 15 -2.50 -5.41 7.28
C MET A 15 -1.18 -4.74 7.63
N ALA A 16 -0.16 -5.52 7.96
CA ALA A 16 1.16 -4.99 8.29
C ALA A 16 1.80 -4.27 7.09
N PHE A 17 1.70 -4.87 5.89
CA PHE A 17 2.18 -4.23 4.67
C PHE A 17 1.43 -2.93 4.39
N PHE A 18 0.10 -2.98 4.46
CA PHE A 18 -0.76 -1.83 4.18
C PHE A 18 -0.38 -0.65 5.07
N GLU A 19 -0.26 -0.89 6.38
CA GLU A 19 0.12 0.14 7.32
C GLU A 19 1.51 0.70 7.03
N ALA A 20 2.50 -0.16 6.78
CA ALA A 20 3.86 0.28 6.48
C ALA A 20 3.90 1.12 5.20
N CYS A 21 3.19 0.69 4.16
CA CYS A 21 3.15 1.40 2.88
C CYS A 21 2.45 2.75 3.01
N GLU A 22 1.29 2.76 3.65
CA GLU A 22 0.47 3.98 3.78
C GLU A 22 1.05 5.01 4.75
N THR A 23 1.94 4.59 5.64
CA THR A 23 2.64 5.51 6.53
C THR A 23 4.01 5.93 6.00
N GLY A 24 4.32 5.60 4.75
CA GLY A 24 5.52 6.07 4.08
C GLY A 24 6.82 5.42 4.51
N LYS A 25 6.78 4.17 4.95
CA LYS A 25 7.99 3.44 5.37
C LYS A 25 8.89 3.06 4.18
N GLY A 26 8.37 3.11 2.96
CA GLY A 26 9.08 2.75 1.76
C GLY A 26 9.34 1.26 1.65
N TRP A 27 10.11 0.87 0.64
CA TRP A 27 10.43 -0.54 0.45
C TRP A 27 11.19 -1.13 1.63
N GLU A 28 12.05 -0.35 2.26
CA GLU A 28 12.79 -0.79 3.45
C GLU A 28 11.85 -1.28 4.56
N GLY A 29 10.74 -0.60 4.79
CA GLY A 29 9.76 -1.00 5.79
C GLY A 29 8.73 -2.02 5.30
N CYS A 30 8.60 -2.21 3.99
CA CYS A 30 7.59 -3.08 3.39
C CYS A 30 8.15 -4.42 2.92
N SER A 31 9.44 -4.51 2.63
CA SER A 31 10.04 -5.66 1.93
C SER A 31 9.89 -6.98 2.66
N ALA A 32 9.81 -6.96 3.97
CA ALA A 32 9.67 -8.19 4.76
C ALA A 32 8.38 -8.95 4.48
N TYR A 33 7.35 -8.26 3.97
CA TYR A 33 6.03 -8.82 3.69
C TYR A 33 5.87 -9.25 2.24
N CYS A 34 6.88 -9.03 1.42
CA CYS A 34 6.78 -9.15 -0.03
C CYS A 34 7.87 -10.05 -0.60
N HIS A 35 7.58 -10.64 -1.77
CA HIS A 35 8.65 -11.22 -2.58
C HIS A 35 9.51 -10.09 -3.13
N PRO A 36 10.85 -10.33 -3.27
CA PRO A 36 11.75 -9.27 -3.75
C PRO A 36 11.41 -8.75 -5.15
N ASP A 37 10.80 -9.59 -5.96
CA ASP A 37 10.39 -9.28 -7.33
C ASP A 37 8.89 -9.02 -7.46
N ALA A 38 8.21 -8.72 -6.36
CA ALA A 38 6.77 -8.47 -6.39
C ALA A 38 6.41 -7.41 -7.42
N GLY A 39 5.40 -7.72 -8.23
CA GLY A 39 4.91 -6.81 -9.25
C GLY A 39 3.94 -5.78 -8.69
N PHE A 40 3.63 -4.81 -9.52
CA PHE A 40 2.66 -3.77 -9.20
C PHE A 40 1.98 -3.30 -10.47
N SER A 41 0.69 -3.03 -10.38
CA SER A 41 -0.05 -2.38 -11.45
C SER A 41 -1.12 -1.47 -10.86
N SER A 42 -1.46 -0.42 -11.60
CA SER A 42 -2.47 0.53 -11.17
C SER A 42 -3.18 1.11 -12.39
N GLN A 43 -4.44 1.45 -12.20
CA GLN A 43 -5.23 2.17 -13.20
C GLN A 43 -5.05 3.68 -13.08
N ALA A 44 -4.43 4.15 -12.01
CA ALA A 44 -4.18 5.58 -11.80
C ALA A 44 -3.04 6.05 -12.71
N GLU A 45 -3.28 7.09 -13.50
CA GLU A 45 -2.30 7.60 -14.46
C GLU A 45 -0.94 7.93 -13.85
N PRO A 46 -0.87 8.62 -12.69
CA PRO A 46 0.43 8.93 -12.10
C PRO A 46 1.26 7.70 -11.70
N LEU A 47 0.64 6.53 -11.62
CA LEU A 47 1.27 5.29 -11.21
C LEU A 47 1.44 4.31 -12.38
N ALA A 48 1.05 4.70 -13.58
CA ALA A 48 0.96 3.78 -14.73
C ALA A 48 2.30 3.16 -15.12
N GLU A 49 3.40 3.85 -14.88
CA GLU A 49 4.75 3.36 -15.23
C GLU A 49 5.41 2.56 -14.13
N ILE A 50 4.81 2.48 -12.94
CA ILE A 50 5.34 1.71 -11.84
C ILE A 50 4.94 0.25 -12.04
N GLY A 51 5.92 -0.63 -12.21
CA GLY A 51 5.68 -2.05 -12.47
C GLY A 51 6.15 -2.97 -11.35
N THR A 52 6.74 -2.43 -10.28
CA THR A 52 7.20 -3.20 -9.14
C THR A 52 6.61 -2.67 -7.85
N LEU A 53 6.42 -3.56 -6.89
CA LEU A 53 5.91 -3.16 -5.58
C LEU A 53 6.93 -2.30 -4.83
N GLU A 54 8.21 -2.57 -5.02
CA GLU A 54 9.29 -1.72 -4.51
C GLU A 54 9.12 -0.26 -4.99
N GLY A 55 8.89 -0.09 -6.29
CA GLY A 55 8.69 1.24 -6.88
C GLY A 55 7.49 1.96 -6.27
N TYR A 56 6.39 1.24 -6.06
CA TYR A 56 5.20 1.83 -5.46
C TYR A 56 5.41 2.22 -3.99
N ALA A 57 6.03 1.34 -3.20
CA ALA A 57 6.29 1.61 -1.79
C ALA A 57 7.17 2.86 -1.62
N ASP A 58 8.18 3.01 -2.47
CA ASP A 58 9.05 4.19 -2.45
C ASP A 58 8.33 5.43 -2.99
N TRP A 59 7.42 5.26 -3.94
CA TRP A 59 6.57 6.35 -4.41
C TRP A 59 5.69 6.90 -3.27
N MET A 60 5.10 6.01 -2.47
CA MET A 60 4.30 6.40 -1.31
C MET A 60 5.14 7.13 -0.27
N LYS A 61 6.38 6.70 -0.05
CA LYS A 61 7.30 7.40 0.84
C LYS A 61 7.52 8.84 0.36
N GLY A 62 7.71 9.02 -0.94
CA GLY A 62 7.88 10.34 -1.55
C GLY A 62 6.60 11.20 -1.45
N LEU A 63 5.44 10.56 -1.61
CA LEU A 63 4.17 11.28 -1.51
C LEU A 63 3.99 11.92 -0.13
N LEU A 64 4.39 11.23 0.93
CA LEU A 64 4.24 11.75 2.29
C LEU A 64 5.23 12.87 2.62
N VAL A 65 6.26 13.08 1.80
CA VAL A 65 7.09 14.29 1.87
C VAL A 65 6.31 15.49 1.33
N ILE A 66 5.56 15.29 0.25
CA ILE A 66 4.76 16.33 -0.42
C ILE A 66 3.48 16.64 0.37
N VAL A 67 2.91 15.61 0.99
CA VAL A 67 1.68 15.69 1.81
C VAL A 67 2.01 15.20 3.22
N PRO A 68 2.68 16.04 4.05
CA PRO A 68 3.22 15.59 5.34
C PRO A 68 2.17 15.17 6.36
N ASP A 69 0.95 15.70 6.26
CA ASP A 69 -0.17 15.32 7.12
C ASP A 69 -1.00 14.17 6.55
N GLY A 70 -0.46 13.46 5.55
CA GLY A 70 -1.15 12.35 4.91
C GLY A 70 -1.58 11.29 5.91
N SER A 71 -2.82 10.87 5.80
CA SER A 71 -3.41 9.84 6.65
C SER A 71 -4.44 9.04 5.87
N TYR A 72 -4.81 7.89 6.42
CA TYR A 72 -5.79 7.04 5.75
C TYR A 72 -6.82 6.51 6.75
N VAL A 73 -7.99 6.17 6.20
CA VAL A 73 -9.05 5.48 6.93
C VAL A 73 -9.40 4.22 6.14
N VAL A 74 -9.36 3.06 6.78
CA VAL A 74 -9.77 1.80 6.16
C VAL A 74 -11.28 1.68 6.25
N LYS A 75 -11.93 1.50 5.11
CA LYS A 75 -13.39 1.34 5.00
C LYS A 75 -13.80 -0.12 4.93
N SER A 76 -12.96 -0.98 4.34
CA SER A 76 -13.23 -2.40 4.19
C SER A 76 -11.93 -3.15 4.05
N PHE A 77 -11.87 -4.33 4.64
CA PHE A 77 -10.67 -5.18 4.57
C PHE A 77 -11.16 -6.63 4.52
N ALA A 78 -10.93 -7.31 3.42
CA ALA A 78 -11.49 -8.63 3.17
C ALA A 78 -10.46 -9.58 2.60
N THR A 79 -10.49 -10.82 3.06
CA THR A 79 -9.58 -11.87 2.62
C THR A 79 -10.34 -12.94 1.84
N ASP A 80 -9.80 -13.28 0.66
CA ASP A 80 -10.22 -14.44 -0.12
C ASP A 80 -9.20 -15.55 0.10
N ALA A 81 -9.47 -16.44 1.03
CA ALA A 81 -8.54 -17.51 1.40
C ALA A 81 -8.37 -18.53 0.27
N GLU A 82 -9.41 -18.76 -0.52
CA GLU A 82 -9.36 -19.70 -1.64
C GLU A 82 -8.39 -19.26 -2.72
N ARG A 83 -8.39 -17.97 -3.02
CA ARG A 83 -7.55 -17.42 -4.09
C ARG A 83 -6.26 -16.78 -3.59
N GLY A 84 -6.07 -16.73 -2.28
CA GLY A 84 -4.87 -16.19 -1.68
C GLY A 84 -4.71 -14.69 -1.91
N SER A 85 -5.79 -13.94 -1.80
CA SER A 85 -5.76 -12.49 -1.97
C SER A 85 -6.45 -11.75 -0.82
N VAL A 86 -6.02 -10.50 -0.63
CA VAL A 86 -6.61 -9.60 0.37
C VAL A 86 -6.89 -8.27 -0.30
N CYS A 87 -8.10 -7.75 -0.10
CA CYS A 87 -8.51 -6.47 -0.64
C CYS A 87 -8.71 -5.47 0.49
N ALA A 88 -8.20 -4.27 0.30
CA ALA A 88 -8.37 -3.18 1.26
C ALA A 88 -8.90 -1.95 0.54
N TYR A 89 -10.02 -1.43 1.02
CA TYR A 89 -10.59 -0.18 0.52
C TYR A 89 -10.40 0.89 1.59
N GLY A 90 -9.83 2.01 1.18
CA GLY A 90 -9.56 3.11 2.09
C GLY A 90 -9.74 4.47 1.45
N VAL A 91 -9.61 5.48 2.28
CA VAL A 91 -9.58 6.88 1.87
C VAL A 91 -8.29 7.48 2.39
N PHE A 92 -7.49 8.04 1.50
CA PHE A 92 -6.28 8.78 1.84
C PHE A 92 -6.58 10.25 1.73
N SER A 93 -6.12 11.04 2.69
CA SER A 93 -6.31 12.49 2.67
C SER A 93 -5.12 13.20 3.28
N GLY A 94 -4.94 14.45 2.88
CA GLY A 94 -3.86 15.28 3.37
C GLY A 94 -3.84 16.61 2.66
N THR A 95 -2.83 17.42 2.99
CA THR A 95 -2.68 18.78 2.46
C THR A 95 -1.34 18.91 1.74
N HIS A 96 -1.36 19.43 0.53
CA HIS A 96 -0.16 19.63 -0.29
C HIS A 96 0.62 20.86 0.23
N THR A 97 1.43 20.63 1.25
CA THR A 97 2.23 21.68 1.90
C THR A 97 3.74 21.38 1.87
N GLY A 98 4.15 20.15 1.52
CA GLY A 98 5.55 19.76 1.53
C GLY A 98 6.27 20.12 0.25
N GLU A 99 7.58 20.20 0.33
CA GLU A 99 8.47 20.44 -0.80
C GLU A 99 9.06 19.12 -1.30
N GLY A 100 9.64 19.13 -2.50
CA GLY A 100 10.27 17.94 -3.08
C GLY A 100 9.56 17.45 -4.34
N GLY A 101 8.49 18.12 -4.75
CA GLY A 101 7.74 17.87 -5.96
C GLY A 101 7.26 19.18 -6.55
N PRO A 102 6.06 19.24 -7.13
CA PRO A 102 5.46 20.49 -7.60
C PRO A 102 5.37 21.49 -6.44
N PRO A 103 5.40 22.81 -6.75
CA PRO A 103 5.27 23.81 -5.70
C PRO A 103 4.02 23.59 -4.84
N PRO A 104 4.12 23.71 -3.52
CA PRO A 104 3.00 23.46 -2.62
C PRO A 104 1.80 24.34 -2.97
N THR A 105 0.62 23.73 -3.05
CA THR A 105 -0.62 24.44 -3.37
C THR A 105 -1.43 24.80 -2.14
N GLY A 106 -1.15 24.17 -0.99
CA GLY A 106 -1.94 24.31 0.22
C GLY A 106 -3.31 23.65 0.14
N ARG A 107 -3.59 22.92 -0.93
CA ARG A 107 -4.89 22.27 -1.13
C ARG A 107 -5.00 20.98 -0.35
N HIS A 108 -6.15 20.79 0.27
CA HIS A 108 -6.50 19.50 0.85
C HIS A 108 -6.96 18.56 -0.24
N VAL A 109 -6.46 17.33 -0.22
CA VAL A 109 -6.81 16.29 -1.18
C VAL A 109 -7.37 15.08 -0.44
N SER A 110 -8.28 14.38 -1.10
CA SER A 110 -8.86 13.14 -0.59
C SER A 110 -9.09 12.21 -1.76
N SER A 111 -8.70 10.95 -1.61
CA SER A 111 -8.80 9.93 -2.66
C SER A 111 -9.29 8.61 -2.11
N ASP A 112 -10.29 8.05 -2.76
CA ASP A 112 -10.68 6.66 -2.53
C ASP A 112 -9.69 5.76 -3.26
N TYR A 113 -9.35 4.62 -2.66
CA TYR A 113 -8.45 3.66 -3.29
C TYR A 113 -8.71 2.25 -2.81
N VAL A 114 -8.35 1.29 -3.64
CA VAL A 114 -8.45 -0.13 -3.33
C VAL A 114 -7.11 -0.79 -3.62
N TYR A 115 -6.60 -1.52 -2.63
CA TYR A 115 -5.49 -2.43 -2.82
C TYR A 115 -6.06 -3.83 -3.06
N VAL A 116 -5.51 -4.52 -4.03
CA VAL A 116 -5.70 -5.96 -4.20
C VAL A 116 -4.32 -6.59 -4.07
N MET A 117 -4.10 -7.33 -3.00
CA MET A 117 -2.81 -7.94 -2.68
C MET A 117 -2.89 -9.43 -2.94
N GLU A 118 -2.10 -9.92 -3.89
CA GLU A 118 -2.03 -11.34 -4.23
C GLU A 118 -0.82 -11.96 -3.54
N PHE A 119 -1.04 -13.11 -2.91
CA PHE A 119 -0.04 -13.79 -2.11
C PHE A 119 0.44 -15.08 -2.78
N ALA A 120 1.73 -15.38 -2.56
CA ALA A 120 2.32 -16.67 -2.86
C ALA A 120 3.32 -16.98 -1.74
N ASP A 121 3.26 -18.20 -1.21
CA ASP A 121 4.14 -18.65 -0.13
C ASP A 121 4.16 -17.71 1.08
N GLY A 122 3.00 -17.14 1.41
CA GLY A 122 2.84 -16.29 2.59
C GLY A 122 3.33 -14.85 2.44
N ARG A 123 3.77 -14.46 1.24
CA ARG A 123 4.23 -13.10 0.95
C ARG A 123 3.52 -12.53 -0.26
N ILE A 124 3.45 -11.21 -0.33
CA ILE A 124 2.83 -10.53 -1.46
C ILE A 124 3.72 -10.69 -2.70
N ARG A 125 3.12 -11.16 -3.79
CA ARG A 125 3.79 -11.29 -5.08
C ARG A 125 3.34 -10.24 -6.11
N HIS A 126 2.18 -9.60 -5.83
CA HIS A 126 1.64 -8.55 -6.72
C HIS A 126 0.66 -7.68 -5.96
#